data_b163abc3a8af121311659a5c08fdb859
#
_entry.id   b163abc3a8af121311659a5c08fdb859
#
_cell.length_a   1.000
_cell.length_b   1.000
_cell.length_c   1.000
_cell.angle_alpha   90.00
_cell.angle_beta   90.00
_cell.angle_gamma   90.00
#
_symmetry.space_group_name_H-M   'P 1'
#
loop_
_entity.id
_entity.type
_entity.pdbx_description
1 polymer ?
#
loop_
_entity_poly.entity_id
_entity_poly.type
_entity_poly.pdbx_seq_one_letter_code
_entity_poly.pdbx_strand_id
1 'polypeptide(L)'
;MRKQKGFSLIELLIVVAIILIIAAIAIPNLLRARMAANESAAASSVRTINTAEVSYITAYPQTGYAATIANLGGASPCTAVPATACLIDNNLATATAAPGKSGFIFAATANGAAAYEAAGWPVTLNSTGTKTFCSVEDAVIRVSPGTAANPGYAGCQALLGIAN
;
A
#
# COMPACT_ATOMS: atom_id res chain seq x y z
N MET A 1 3.46 -54.62 -30.11
CA MET A 1 3.80 -54.07 -28.78
C MET A 1 4.68 -52.83 -28.97
N ARG A 2 4.23 -51.65 -28.54
CA ARG A 2 5.04 -50.41 -28.58
C ARG A 2 6.06 -50.49 -27.44
N LYS A 3 7.38 -50.45 -27.78
CA LYS A 3 8.45 -50.35 -26.80
C LYS A 3 8.36 -48.96 -26.11
N GLN A 4 8.05 -48.94 -24.84
CA GLN A 4 8.14 -47.72 -24.02
C GLN A 4 9.62 -47.40 -23.82
N LYS A 5 10.06 -46.22 -24.27
CA LYS A 5 11.41 -45.72 -23.98
C LYS A 5 11.38 -45.15 -22.56
N GLY A 6 12.15 -45.71 -21.64
CA GLY A 6 12.34 -45.19 -20.30
C GLY A 6 13.16 -43.89 -20.34
N PHE A 7 12.89 -43.00 -19.38
CA PHE A 7 13.62 -41.71 -19.18
C PHE A 7 14.97 -42.04 -18.51
N SER A 8 16.06 -41.42 -18.98
CA SER A 8 17.36 -41.59 -18.34
C SER A 8 17.46 -40.76 -17.07
N LEU A 9 18.04 -41.31 -16.00
CA LEU A 9 18.27 -40.59 -14.73
C LEU A 9 19.13 -39.34 -14.97
N ILE A 10 20.09 -39.38 -15.90
CA ILE A 10 20.95 -38.24 -16.22
C ILE A 10 20.19 -37.11 -16.94
N GLU A 11 19.22 -37.43 -17.81
CA GLU A 11 18.35 -36.42 -18.44
C GLU A 11 17.54 -35.67 -17.41
N LEU A 12 16.96 -36.38 -16.42
CA LEU A 12 16.22 -35.74 -15.33
C LEU A 12 17.14 -34.86 -14.49
N LEU A 13 18.35 -35.32 -14.17
CA LEU A 13 19.29 -34.59 -13.33
C LEU A 13 19.76 -33.27 -13.98
N ILE A 14 20.04 -33.29 -15.28
CA ILE A 14 20.44 -32.10 -16.04
C ILE A 14 19.30 -31.09 -16.08
N VAL A 15 18.06 -31.51 -16.33
CA VAL A 15 16.89 -30.62 -16.38
C VAL A 15 16.65 -29.95 -15.03
N VAL A 16 16.70 -30.71 -13.93
CA VAL A 16 16.53 -30.15 -12.58
C VAL A 16 17.66 -29.19 -12.27
N ALA A 17 18.92 -29.49 -12.63
CA ALA A 17 20.04 -28.57 -12.39
C ALA A 17 19.84 -27.22 -13.10
N ILE A 18 19.41 -27.23 -14.37
CA ILE A 18 19.15 -26.00 -15.14
C ILE A 18 18.00 -25.20 -14.50
N ILE A 19 16.91 -25.87 -14.11
CA ILE A 19 15.76 -25.19 -13.45
C ILE A 19 16.22 -24.54 -12.15
N LEU A 20 17.02 -25.20 -11.33
CA LEU A 20 17.53 -24.65 -10.06
C LEU A 20 18.42 -23.42 -10.27
N ILE A 21 19.28 -23.42 -11.29
CA ILE A 21 20.12 -22.26 -11.63
C ILE A 21 19.25 -21.07 -12.03
N ILE A 22 18.27 -21.26 -12.90
CA ILE A 22 17.36 -20.19 -13.32
C ILE A 22 16.53 -19.70 -12.14
N ALA A 23 16.00 -20.59 -11.32
CA ALA A 23 15.20 -20.24 -10.15
C ALA A 23 16.01 -19.44 -9.11
N ALA A 24 17.28 -19.78 -8.89
CA ALA A 24 18.15 -19.07 -7.95
C ALA A 24 18.35 -17.60 -8.31
N ILE A 25 18.32 -17.25 -9.59
CA ILE A 25 18.44 -15.86 -10.06
C ILE A 25 17.07 -15.19 -10.16
N ALA A 26 16.04 -15.92 -10.61
CA ALA A 26 14.72 -15.36 -10.90
C ALA A 26 13.92 -15.04 -9.64
N ILE A 27 13.96 -15.90 -8.62
CA ILE A 27 13.14 -15.73 -7.40
C ILE A 27 13.47 -14.43 -6.65
N PRO A 28 14.75 -14.10 -6.30
CA PRO A 28 15.05 -12.87 -5.60
C PRO A 28 14.73 -11.61 -6.41
N ASN A 29 14.88 -11.65 -7.73
CA ASN A 29 14.53 -10.54 -8.60
C ASN A 29 13.01 -10.33 -8.66
N LEU A 30 12.22 -11.41 -8.71
CA LEU A 30 10.76 -11.34 -8.67
C LEU A 30 10.25 -10.76 -7.36
N LEU A 31 10.83 -11.14 -6.22
CA LEU A 31 10.45 -10.61 -4.92
C LEU A 31 10.71 -9.10 -4.83
N ARG A 32 11.85 -8.62 -5.32
CA ARG A 32 12.17 -7.18 -5.38
C ARG A 32 11.20 -6.41 -6.29
N ALA A 33 10.90 -6.96 -7.46
CA ALA A 33 9.95 -6.37 -8.39
C ALA A 33 8.54 -6.28 -7.78
N ARG A 34 8.11 -7.33 -7.05
CA ARG A 34 6.83 -7.34 -6.33
C ARG A 34 6.79 -6.27 -5.22
N MET A 35 7.85 -6.13 -4.42
CA MET A 35 7.94 -5.08 -3.41
C MET A 35 7.85 -3.68 -4.04
N ALA A 36 8.58 -3.43 -5.12
CA ALA A 36 8.53 -2.14 -5.82
C ALA A 36 7.14 -1.83 -6.39
N ALA A 37 6.44 -2.83 -6.93
CA ALA A 37 5.05 -2.68 -7.39
C ALA A 37 4.09 -2.35 -6.23
N ASN A 38 4.22 -3.03 -5.09
CA ASN A 38 3.44 -2.75 -3.88
C ASN A 38 3.70 -1.32 -3.36
N GLU A 39 4.96 -0.87 -3.32
CA GLU A 39 5.35 0.49 -2.91
C GLU A 39 4.74 1.55 -3.84
N SER A 40 4.77 1.33 -5.15
CA SER A 40 4.12 2.23 -6.12
C SER A 40 2.62 2.30 -5.93
N ALA A 41 1.96 1.15 -5.70
CA ALA A 41 0.53 1.09 -5.40
C ALA A 41 0.19 1.79 -4.08
N ALA A 42 1.06 1.66 -3.06
CA ALA A 42 0.90 2.34 -1.78
C ALA A 42 1.00 3.86 -1.92
N ALA A 43 2.02 4.37 -2.62
CA ALA A 43 2.16 5.81 -2.89
C ALA A 43 0.94 6.36 -3.66
N SER A 44 0.42 5.62 -4.65
CA SER A 44 -0.81 5.99 -5.37
C SER A 44 -2.03 6.01 -4.44
N SER A 45 -2.15 5.03 -3.54
CA SER A 45 -3.25 4.98 -2.57
C SER A 45 -3.21 6.17 -1.60
N VAL A 46 -2.03 6.59 -1.13
CA VAL A 46 -1.88 7.80 -0.29
C VAL A 46 -2.31 9.06 -1.06
N ARG A 47 -1.99 9.19 -2.35
CA ARG A 47 -2.51 10.29 -3.20
C ARG A 47 -4.03 10.27 -3.32
N THR A 48 -4.61 9.10 -3.47
CA THR A 48 -6.08 8.94 -3.49
C THR A 48 -6.71 9.39 -2.18
N ILE A 49 -6.10 9.06 -1.03
CA ILE A 49 -6.56 9.52 0.28
C ILE A 49 -6.46 11.04 0.39
N ASN A 50 -5.35 11.67 -0.04
CA ASN A 50 -5.22 13.13 -0.05
C ASN A 50 -6.33 13.81 -0.85
N THR A 51 -6.62 13.31 -2.06
CA THR A 51 -7.71 13.85 -2.89
C THR A 51 -9.07 13.69 -2.22
N ALA A 52 -9.29 12.57 -1.56
CA ALA A 52 -10.51 12.28 -0.82
C ALA A 52 -10.66 13.20 0.39
N GLU A 53 -9.59 13.49 1.14
CA GLU A 53 -9.60 14.41 2.28
C GLU A 53 -9.98 15.84 1.86
N VAL A 54 -9.41 16.35 0.76
CA VAL A 54 -9.77 17.65 0.20
C VAL A 54 -11.24 17.69 -0.25
N SER A 55 -11.72 16.60 -0.84
CA SER A 55 -13.14 16.49 -1.23
C SER A 55 -14.04 16.40 -0.01
N TYR A 56 -13.62 15.70 1.03
CA TYR A 56 -14.37 15.53 2.27
C TYR A 56 -14.57 16.85 3.01
N ILE A 57 -13.52 17.63 3.24
CA ILE A 57 -13.64 18.93 3.91
C ILE A 57 -14.48 19.93 3.11
N THR A 58 -14.46 19.81 1.76
CA THR A 58 -15.31 20.64 0.89
C THR A 58 -16.78 20.26 1.01
N ALA A 59 -17.08 18.95 1.10
CA ALA A 59 -18.46 18.46 1.25
C ALA A 59 -19.01 18.66 2.68
N TYR A 60 -18.15 18.57 3.68
CA TYR A 60 -18.50 18.61 5.11
C TYR A 60 -17.71 19.66 5.91
N PRO A 61 -17.80 20.97 5.60
CA PRO A 61 -16.95 22.01 6.16
C PRO A 61 -17.11 22.17 7.68
N GLN A 62 -18.23 21.75 8.26
CA GLN A 62 -18.46 21.80 9.70
C GLN A 62 -17.76 20.66 10.45
N THR A 63 -17.38 19.59 9.75
CA THR A 63 -16.72 18.42 10.35
C THR A 63 -15.19 18.53 10.31
N GLY A 64 -14.65 19.32 9.35
CA GLY A 64 -13.21 19.34 9.04
C GLY A 64 -12.79 18.15 8.19
N TYR A 65 -11.57 17.70 8.36
CA TYR A 65 -11.05 16.48 7.70
C TYR A 65 -11.63 15.21 8.31
N ALA A 66 -11.57 14.11 7.56
CA ALA A 66 -12.09 12.82 8.02
C ALA A 66 -11.34 12.32 9.26
N ALA A 67 -12.07 11.93 10.30
CA ALA A 67 -11.49 11.46 11.55
C ALA A 67 -10.71 10.14 11.36
N THR A 68 -11.15 9.32 10.42
CA THR A 68 -10.51 8.04 10.06
C THR A 68 -10.65 7.76 8.56
N ILE A 69 -9.79 6.92 8.02
CA ILE A 69 -9.88 6.48 6.62
C ILE A 69 -11.24 5.83 6.29
N ALA A 70 -11.89 5.19 7.24
CA ALA A 70 -13.21 4.58 7.07
C ALA A 70 -14.29 5.62 6.74
N ASN A 71 -14.17 6.84 7.23
CA ASN A 71 -15.11 7.93 6.92
C ASN A 71 -15.04 8.36 5.44
N LEU A 72 -13.91 8.18 4.77
CA LEU A 72 -13.74 8.48 3.35
C LEU A 72 -14.38 7.44 2.43
N GLY A 73 -14.57 6.20 2.91
CA GLY A 73 -15.10 5.09 2.14
C GLY A 73 -16.59 4.84 2.36
N GLY A 74 -17.01 3.63 2.02
CA GLY A 74 -18.35 3.11 2.23
C GLY A 74 -18.57 1.83 1.42
N ALA A 75 -19.32 0.89 2.00
CA ALA A 75 -19.69 -0.34 1.29
C ALA A 75 -20.79 -0.06 0.25
N SER A 76 -20.75 -0.79 -0.87
CA SER A 76 -21.78 -0.66 -1.92
C SER A 76 -23.08 -1.41 -1.54
N PRO A 77 -24.27 -0.83 -1.73
CA PRO A 77 -24.55 0.54 -2.20
C PRO A 77 -24.18 1.59 -1.14
N CYS A 78 -23.48 2.64 -1.55
CA CYS A 78 -22.96 3.65 -0.63
C CYS A 78 -23.84 4.91 -0.65
N THR A 79 -24.18 5.41 0.56
CA THR A 79 -24.87 6.71 0.73
C THR A 79 -23.88 7.68 1.35
N ALA A 80 -23.63 8.79 0.68
CA ALA A 80 -22.66 9.78 1.11
C ALA A 80 -23.20 10.56 2.35
N VAL A 81 -22.56 10.31 3.49
CA VAL A 81 -22.75 11.03 4.77
C VAL A 81 -21.38 11.22 5.43
N PRO A 82 -21.23 12.09 6.45
CA PRO A 82 -19.92 12.29 7.09
C PRO A 82 -19.27 11.04 7.65
N ALA A 83 -20.04 10.03 8.03
CA ALA A 83 -19.52 8.75 8.51
C ALA A 83 -19.03 7.80 7.38
N THR A 84 -19.55 7.98 6.16
CA THR A 84 -19.24 7.17 4.96
C THR A 84 -19.39 8.03 3.72
N ALA A 85 -18.33 8.76 3.36
CA ALA A 85 -18.40 9.79 2.32
C ALA A 85 -18.34 9.23 0.88
N CYS A 86 -18.10 7.93 0.69
CA CYS A 86 -18.05 7.27 -0.61
C CYS A 86 -17.01 7.86 -1.60
N LEU A 87 -15.91 8.40 -1.09
CA LEU A 87 -14.88 9.07 -1.86
C LEU A 87 -13.75 8.14 -2.29
N ILE A 88 -13.53 7.05 -1.56
CA ILE A 88 -12.54 6.00 -1.87
C ILE A 88 -13.19 4.63 -1.91
N ASP A 89 -12.52 3.69 -2.58
CA ASP A 89 -12.99 2.29 -2.63
C ASP A 89 -12.97 1.64 -1.23
N ASN A 90 -13.92 0.73 -1.01
CA ASN A 90 -14.06 0.08 0.29
C ASN A 90 -12.84 -0.77 0.68
N ASN A 91 -12.09 -1.32 -0.30
CA ASN A 91 -10.89 -2.09 -0.02
C ASN A 91 -9.78 -1.20 0.56
N LEU A 92 -9.70 0.07 0.13
CA LEU A 92 -8.76 1.02 0.70
C LEU A 92 -9.25 1.52 2.07
N ALA A 93 -10.53 1.84 2.21
CA ALA A 93 -11.13 2.31 3.45
C ALA A 93 -11.01 1.31 4.62
N THR A 94 -11.02 0.02 4.31
CA THR A 94 -10.91 -1.09 5.29
C THR A 94 -9.50 -1.65 5.44
N ALA A 95 -8.52 -1.17 4.68
CA ALA A 95 -7.14 -1.65 4.72
C ALA A 95 -6.35 -1.14 5.94
N THR A 96 -6.99 -1.11 7.12
CA THR A 96 -6.45 -0.59 8.39
C THR A 96 -5.70 -1.63 9.23
N ALA A 97 -5.72 -2.89 8.80
CA ALA A 97 -5.02 -4.01 9.43
C ALA A 97 -4.59 -5.01 8.36
N ALA A 98 -3.73 -5.97 8.74
CA ALA A 98 -3.33 -7.07 7.86
C ALA A 98 -4.55 -7.87 7.37
N PRO A 99 -4.59 -8.30 6.09
CA PRO A 99 -3.51 -8.26 5.10
C PRO A 99 -3.36 -6.92 4.34
N GLY A 100 -4.19 -5.91 4.63
CA GLY A 100 -4.14 -4.61 3.97
C GLY A 100 -4.51 -4.65 2.48
N LYS A 101 -4.13 -3.59 1.74
CA LYS A 101 -4.26 -3.51 0.28
C LYS A 101 -2.87 -3.51 -0.35
N SER A 102 -2.62 -4.42 -1.30
CA SER A 102 -1.31 -4.60 -1.93
C SER A 102 -0.15 -4.80 -0.93
N GLY A 103 -0.40 -5.48 0.20
CA GLY A 103 0.60 -5.71 1.25
C GLY A 103 0.93 -4.48 2.10
N PHE A 104 0.10 -3.42 2.05
CA PHE A 104 0.21 -2.21 2.86
C PHE A 104 -1.03 -1.98 3.72
N ILE A 105 -0.82 -1.44 4.89
CA ILE A 105 -1.84 -0.93 5.80
C ILE A 105 -1.92 0.58 5.61
N PHE A 106 -3.12 1.14 5.69
CA PHE A 106 -3.36 2.57 5.50
C PHE A 106 -4.10 3.19 6.67
N ALA A 107 -3.80 4.44 6.93
CA ALA A 107 -4.56 5.30 7.84
C ALA A 107 -4.75 6.68 7.24
N ALA A 108 -5.85 7.30 7.58
CA ALA A 108 -6.07 8.73 7.48
C ALA A 108 -6.60 9.18 8.84
N THR A 109 -6.06 10.27 9.37
CA THR A 109 -6.40 10.76 10.72
C THR A 109 -6.43 12.26 10.71
N ALA A 110 -7.54 12.86 11.13
CA ALA A 110 -7.60 14.31 11.35
C ALA A 110 -6.67 14.71 12.50
N ASN A 111 -5.95 15.81 12.33
CA ASN A 111 -5.16 16.47 13.37
C ASN A 111 -5.74 17.87 13.66
N GLY A 112 -6.82 17.89 14.43
CA GLY A 112 -7.66 19.06 14.57
C GLY A 112 -8.57 19.27 13.37
N ALA A 113 -9.14 20.49 13.24
CA ALA A 113 -10.10 20.81 12.17
C ALA A 113 -9.42 21.16 10.83
N ALA A 114 -8.14 21.57 10.86
CA ALA A 114 -7.45 22.17 9.70
C ALA A 114 -6.29 21.34 9.16
N ALA A 115 -5.99 20.19 9.74
CA ALA A 115 -4.88 19.34 9.34
C ALA A 115 -5.28 17.86 9.35
N TYR A 116 -4.59 17.06 8.55
CA TYR A 116 -4.74 15.61 8.53
C TYR A 116 -3.39 14.92 8.23
N GLU A 117 -3.34 13.65 8.51
CA GLU A 117 -2.27 12.75 8.05
C GLU A 117 -2.89 11.63 7.24
N ALA A 118 -2.31 11.33 6.10
CA ALA A 118 -2.54 10.12 5.32
C ALA A 118 -1.25 9.30 5.32
N ALA A 119 -1.31 8.04 5.73
CA ALA A 119 -0.14 7.18 5.79
C ALA A 119 -0.42 5.79 5.24
N GLY A 120 0.64 5.15 4.68
CA GLY A 120 0.63 3.77 4.22
C GLY A 120 1.96 3.11 4.53
N TRP A 121 1.94 2.00 5.27
CA TRP A 121 3.14 1.26 5.68
C TRP A 121 3.01 -0.23 5.36
N PRO A 122 4.14 -0.93 5.11
CA PRO A 122 4.10 -2.35 4.75
C PRO A 122 3.59 -3.21 5.90
N VAL A 123 2.78 -4.23 5.60
CA VAL A 123 2.33 -5.23 6.58
C VAL A 123 3.53 -5.94 7.20
N THR A 124 4.53 -6.27 6.36
CA THR A 124 5.78 -6.92 6.80
C THR A 124 6.96 -6.28 6.10
N LEU A 125 7.83 -5.65 6.89
CA LEU A 125 9.04 -5.00 6.38
C LEU A 125 9.94 -6.00 5.65
N ASN A 126 10.54 -5.57 4.53
CA ASN A 126 11.40 -6.37 3.64
C ASN A 126 10.72 -7.58 2.97
N SER A 127 9.39 -7.71 3.11
CA SER A 127 8.60 -8.74 2.45
C SER A 127 7.52 -8.14 1.55
N THR A 128 6.70 -7.23 2.08
CA THR A 128 5.67 -6.54 1.29
C THR A 128 6.12 -5.17 0.80
N GLY A 129 7.10 -4.55 1.46
CA GLY A 129 7.73 -3.29 1.10
C GLY A 129 8.88 -2.94 2.06
N THR A 130 9.64 -1.92 1.71
CA THR A 130 10.81 -1.42 2.49
C THR A 130 10.60 0.00 3.00
N LYS A 131 9.52 0.67 2.56
CA LYS A 131 9.27 2.08 2.80
C LYS A 131 7.87 2.31 3.33
N THR A 132 7.73 3.28 4.21
CA THR A 132 6.46 3.87 4.63
C THR A 132 6.25 5.18 3.89
N PHE A 133 5.04 5.41 3.42
CA PHE A 133 4.62 6.63 2.72
C PHE A 133 3.69 7.41 3.62
N CYS A 134 3.84 8.72 3.68
CA CYS A 134 2.89 9.58 4.36
C CYS A 134 2.76 10.93 3.66
N SER A 135 1.70 11.62 3.98
CA SER A 135 1.39 12.97 3.51
C SER A 135 0.55 13.69 4.55
N VAL A 136 0.61 15.00 4.54
CA VAL A 136 -0.20 15.87 5.36
C VAL A 136 -1.00 16.85 4.48
N GLU A 137 -1.58 17.90 5.04
CA GLU A 137 -2.44 18.87 4.34
C GLU A 137 -1.79 19.55 3.12
N ASP A 138 -0.47 19.54 2.98
CA ASP A 138 0.25 20.03 1.81
C ASP A 138 0.22 19.05 0.61
N ALA A 139 -0.34 17.85 0.81
CA ALA A 139 -0.45 16.77 -0.16
C ALA A 139 0.90 16.27 -0.74
N VAL A 140 2.04 16.66 -0.12
CA VAL A 140 3.37 16.19 -0.51
C VAL A 140 3.60 14.79 0.04
N ILE A 141 3.90 13.83 -0.85
CA ILE A 141 4.23 12.47 -0.43
C ILE A 141 5.65 12.46 0.15
N ARG A 142 5.77 11.95 1.35
CA ARG A 142 7.02 11.76 2.08
C ARG A 142 7.30 10.29 2.28
N VAL A 143 8.57 9.95 2.40
CA VAL A 143 9.02 8.54 2.54
C VAL A 143 9.88 8.39 3.78
N SER A 144 9.55 7.39 4.59
CA SER A 144 10.40 6.88 5.68
C SER A 144 10.88 5.48 5.31
N PRO A 145 12.18 5.30 5.02
CA PRO A 145 12.73 3.96 4.75
C PRO A 145 12.91 3.18 6.05
N GLY A 146 12.83 1.84 5.93
CA GLY A 146 13.16 0.93 7.03
C GLY A 146 12.15 0.90 8.18
N THR A 147 10.93 1.40 7.99
CA THR A 147 9.88 1.37 9.00
C THR A 147 8.62 0.64 8.49
N ALA A 148 7.91 -0.03 9.40
CA ALA A 148 6.62 -0.65 9.15
C ALA A 148 5.60 -0.15 10.19
N ALA A 149 5.52 1.18 10.35
CA ALA A 149 4.63 1.82 11.30
C ALA A 149 4.18 3.18 10.77
N ASN A 150 3.02 3.64 11.23
CA ASN A 150 2.56 5.00 10.98
C ASN A 150 3.51 6.00 11.65
N PRO A 151 4.11 6.95 10.93
CA PRO A 151 4.98 7.97 11.52
C PRO A 151 4.25 8.97 12.41
N GLY A 152 2.93 9.09 12.28
CA GLY A 152 2.13 10.13 12.90
C GLY A 152 2.34 11.52 12.25
N TYR A 153 1.42 12.44 12.46
CA TYR A 153 1.42 13.76 11.83
C TYR A 153 2.77 14.50 11.96
N ALA A 154 3.30 14.63 13.16
CA ALA A 154 4.58 15.31 13.40
C ALA A 154 5.77 14.56 12.78
N GLY A 155 5.75 13.23 12.83
CA GLY A 155 6.78 12.39 12.20
C GLY A 155 6.77 12.55 10.69
N CYS A 156 5.58 12.60 10.08
CA CYS A 156 5.46 12.81 8.65
C CYS A 156 5.95 14.20 8.21
N GLN A 157 5.60 15.26 8.95
CA GLN A 157 6.09 16.62 8.67
C GLN A 157 7.62 16.74 8.71
N ALA A 158 8.28 15.98 9.59
CA ALA A 158 9.73 15.99 9.74
C ALA A 158 10.45 15.30 8.58
N LEU A 159 9.77 14.51 7.75
CA LEU A 159 10.35 13.82 6.61
C LEU A 159 10.49 14.74 5.40
N LEU A 160 11.52 14.51 4.60
CA LEU A 160 11.69 15.19 3.31
C LEU A 160 10.69 14.63 2.29
N GLY A 161 10.09 15.53 1.49
CA GLY A 161 9.25 15.13 0.37
C GLY A 161 10.02 14.31 -0.66
N ILE A 162 9.31 13.43 -1.40
CA ILE A 162 9.88 12.81 -2.59
C ILE A 162 10.11 13.94 -3.60
N ALA A 163 11.38 14.20 -3.95
CA ALA A 163 11.68 15.10 -5.06
C ALA A 163 11.07 14.49 -6.34
N ASN A 164 10.26 15.28 -7.07
CA ASN A 164 9.73 14.92 -8.39
C ASN A 164 10.87 14.95 -9.42
#